data_4245101ebe77aeb67162c35f92da7c3e
#
_entry.id   4245101ebe77aeb67162c35f92da7c3e
#
_cell.length_a   1.000
_cell.length_b   1.000
_cell.length_c   1.000
_cell.angle_alpha   90.00
_cell.angle_beta   90.00
_cell.angle_gamma   90.00
#
_symmetry.space_group_name_H-M   'P 1'
#
loop_
_entity.id
_entity.type
_entity.pdbx_description
1 polymer ?
#
loop_
_entity_poly.entity_id
_entity_poly.type
_entity_poly.pdbx_seq_one_letter_code
_entity_poly.pdbx_strand_id
1 'polypeptide(L)'
;LDWANGRLERAIRAKRKVIALLNEQKQVIIHRAVTRSLDPSVPLKLSGIPWLGDIPQHWKVLRSKYVYREVDNRSATGEETHLSMSQKFGLISSTQIEASRLVSESYAGAKLCEKGDLVLNRLKAHLGVFALAPERGLVSPDYTVLRPVRELDERFFEAVYRSPACRVELRQRTKGIAQGFWRLYTDDFYNIRVPVPPVNEQKRIMIQLDIDLSGVNTATGRLEREIELLREYRTRLVADVVTGKLDVREAAARLPEDAAFDNGDSEADLDLELADEAAEA
;
A
#
# COMPACT_ATOMS: atom_id res chain seq x y z
N LEU A 1 13.49 -34.97 2.07
CA LEU A 1 12.59 -33.87 1.71
C LEU A 1 12.63 -32.75 2.77
N ASP A 2 12.54 -33.09 4.06
CA ASP A 2 12.44 -32.12 5.17
C ASP A 2 13.62 -31.15 5.21
N TRP A 3 14.83 -31.65 5.04
CA TRP A 3 16.02 -30.83 4.95
C TRP A 3 15.95 -29.82 3.78
N ALA A 4 15.52 -30.25 2.60
CA ALA A 4 15.40 -29.39 1.43
C ALA A 4 14.30 -28.35 1.63
N ASN A 5 13.14 -28.77 2.15
CA ASN A 5 12.03 -27.87 2.47
C ASN A 5 12.44 -26.83 3.51
N GLY A 6 13.11 -27.22 4.59
CA GLY A 6 13.60 -26.32 5.61
C GLY A 6 14.59 -25.27 5.07
N ARG A 7 15.47 -25.63 4.11
CA ARG A 7 16.35 -24.67 3.44
C ARG A 7 15.59 -23.71 2.55
N LEU A 8 14.63 -24.22 1.78
CA LEU A 8 13.79 -23.37 0.90
C LEU A 8 12.97 -22.38 1.72
N GLU A 9 12.37 -22.81 2.81
CA GLU A 9 11.61 -21.92 3.69
C GLU A 9 12.48 -20.88 4.36
N ARG A 10 13.67 -21.23 4.86
CA ARG A 10 14.63 -20.23 5.37
C ARG A 10 15.00 -19.21 4.30
N ALA A 11 15.23 -19.63 3.06
CA ALA A 11 15.55 -18.73 1.95
C ALA A 11 14.35 -17.78 1.64
N ILE A 12 13.12 -18.30 1.66
CA ILE A 12 11.90 -17.51 1.45
C ILE A 12 11.73 -16.50 2.59
N ARG A 13 11.87 -16.91 3.85
CA ARG A 13 11.79 -16.01 5.01
C ARG A 13 12.85 -14.90 4.95
N ALA A 14 14.10 -15.24 4.64
CA ALA A 14 15.15 -14.24 4.48
C ALA A 14 14.81 -13.20 3.41
N LYS A 15 14.26 -13.63 2.26
CA LYS A 15 13.83 -12.72 1.19
C LYS A 15 12.66 -11.84 1.60
N ARG A 16 11.65 -12.38 2.30
CA ARG A 16 10.53 -11.60 2.87
C ARG A 16 11.04 -10.53 3.83
N LYS A 17 11.98 -10.87 4.70
CA LYS A 17 12.59 -9.89 5.62
C LYS A 17 13.28 -8.75 4.87
N VAL A 18 13.99 -9.05 3.78
CA VAL A 18 14.60 -8.01 2.93
C VAL A 18 13.53 -7.13 2.26
N ILE A 19 12.44 -7.73 1.77
CA ILE A 19 11.30 -6.97 1.20
C ILE A 19 10.69 -6.04 2.24
N ALA A 20 10.50 -6.49 3.48
CA ALA A 20 9.97 -5.66 4.56
C ALA A 20 10.89 -4.45 4.82
N LEU A 21 12.21 -4.64 4.92
CA LEU A 21 13.18 -3.56 5.08
C LEU A 21 13.19 -2.58 3.90
N LEU A 22 13.08 -3.07 2.66
CA LEU A 22 12.97 -2.23 1.47
C LEU A 22 11.67 -1.40 1.48
N ASN A 23 10.56 -1.98 1.95
CA ASN A 23 9.30 -1.26 2.11
C ASN A 23 9.39 -0.18 3.20
N GLU A 24 10.05 -0.45 4.31
CA GLU A 24 10.34 0.58 5.33
C GLU A 24 11.19 1.71 4.76
N GLN A 25 12.26 1.38 4.05
CA GLN A 25 13.10 2.38 3.37
C GLN A 25 12.29 3.23 2.40
N LYS A 26 11.42 2.59 1.59
CA LYS A 26 10.50 3.28 0.69
C LYS A 26 9.61 4.28 1.43
N GLN A 27 9.04 3.89 2.57
CA GLN A 27 8.19 4.78 3.37
C GLN A 27 8.97 5.98 3.92
N VAL A 28 10.23 5.79 4.35
CA VAL A 28 11.10 6.88 4.81
C VAL A 28 11.41 7.86 3.68
N ILE A 29 11.74 7.37 2.47
CA ILE A 29 11.99 8.20 1.30
C ILE A 29 10.74 9.04 0.96
N ILE A 30 9.57 8.39 0.87
CA ILE A 30 8.30 9.07 0.59
C ILE A 30 8.02 10.13 1.66
N HIS A 31 8.09 9.76 2.94
CA HIS A 31 7.80 10.68 4.04
C HIS A 31 8.69 11.92 3.97
N ARG A 32 10.00 11.73 3.76
CA ARG A 32 10.96 12.84 3.64
C ARG A 32 10.61 13.74 2.45
N ALA A 33 10.31 13.17 1.29
CA ALA A 33 9.98 13.92 0.08
C ALA A 33 8.73 14.80 0.27
N VAL A 34 7.68 14.26 0.93
CA VAL A 34 6.40 14.99 1.11
C VAL A 34 6.37 15.93 2.32
N THR A 35 7.40 15.91 3.18
CA THR A 35 7.47 16.77 4.39
C THR A 35 8.62 17.75 4.39
N ARG A 36 9.75 17.43 3.73
CA ARG A 36 10.99 18.22 3.84
C ARG A 36 11.53 18.77 2.53
N SER A 37 10.84 18.56 1.40
CA SER A 37 11.38 18.88 0.07
C SER A 37 12.58 18.00 -0.32
N LEU A 38 13.01 18.15 -1.57
CA LEU A 38 14.16 17.45 -2.15
C LEU A 38 15.49 18.14 -1.83
N ASP A 39 15.44 19.45 -1.61
CA ASP A 39 16.63 20.26 -1.34
C ASP A 39 16.88 20.32 0.18
N PRO A 40 17.95 19.67 0.68
CA PRO A 40 18.27 19.68 2.10
C PRO A 40 18.74 21.04 2.62
N SER A 41 19.08 21.98 1.73
CA SER A 41 19.56 23.33 2.09
C SER A 41 18.42 24.32 2.38
N VAL A 42 17.18 23.96 2.06
CA VAL A 42 16.02 24.84 2.28
C VAL A 42 15.78 25.05 3.78
N PRO A 43 15.70 26.30 4.25
CA PRO A 43 15.39 26.58 5.65
C PRO A 43 14.04 26.03 6.04
N LEU A 44 13.99 25.39 7.21
CA LEU A 44 12.80 24.78 7.77
C LEU A 44 12.11 25.73 8.75
N LYS A 45 10.82 25.51 8.96
CA LYS A 45 10.02 26.11 10.03
C LYS A 45 9.20 25.05 10.74
N LEU A 46 8.88 25.27 12.00
CA LEU A 46 7.92 24.47 12.74
C LEU A 46 6.56 24.54 12.05
N SER A 47 6.00 23.38 11.69
CA SER A 47 4.63 23.31 11.14
C SER A 47 3.55 23.54 12.18
N GLY A 48 3.86 23.30 13.46
CA GLY A 48 2.90 23.27 14.57
C GLY A 48 1.98 22.04 14.52
N ILE A 49 2.34 21.01 13.75
CA ILE A 49 1.57 19.79 13.59
C ILE A 49 2.47 18.59 13.91
N PRO A 50 2.14 17.81 14.96
CA PRO A 50 3.03 16.75 15.46
C PRO A 50 3.45 15.74 14.40
N TRP A 51 2.52 15.26 13.56
CA TRP A 51 2.82 14.25 12.56
C TRP A 51 3.65 14.78 11.37
N LEU A 52 3.59 16.09 11.11
CA LEU A 52 4.25 16.73 9.98
C LEU A 52 5.68 17.19 10.33
N GLY A 53 5.92 17.54 11.61
CA GLY A 53 7.20 18.06 12.07
C GLY A 53 7.57 19.39 11.42
N ASP A 54 8.87 19.57 11.11
CA ASP A 54 9.38 20.74 10.43
C ASP A 54 9.21 20.62 8.91
N ILE A 55 8.82 21.73 8.28
CA ILE A 55 8.59 21.82 6.83
C ILE A 55 9.38 22.98 6.24
N PRO A 56 9.64 23.01 4.92
CA PRO A 56 10.23 24.14 4.24
C PRO A 56 9.53 25.46 4.56
N GLN A 57 10.29 26.50 4.82
CA GLN A 57 9.76 27.79 5.27
C GLN A 57 8.73 28.40 4.30
N HIS A 58 8.91 28.19 3.01
CA HIS A 58 8.02 28.70 1.96
C HIS A 58 6.75 27.86 1.75
N TRP A 59 6.67 26.65 2.34
CA TRP A 59 5.46 25.83 2.21
C TRP A 59 4.32 26.37 3.07
N LYS A 60 3.10 26.22 2.54
CA LYS A 60 1.88 26.51 3.30
C LYS A 60 1.37 25.24 3.98
N VAL A 61 0.68 25.41 5.09
CA VAL A 61 -0.07 24.33 5.74
C VAL A 61 -1.54 24.69 5.65
N LEU A 62 -2.33 23.83 5.02
CA LEU A 62 -3.76 24.05 4.85
C LEU A 62 -4.55 22.87 5.41
N ARG A 63 -5.81 23.13 5.81
CA ARG A 63 -6.76 22.04 6.08
C ARG A 63 -7.15 21.37 4.77
N SER A 64 -7.39 20.05 4.79
CA SER A 64 -7.76 19.26 3.61
C SER A 64 -8.97 19.82 2.88
N LYS A 65 -9.91 20.47 3.56
CA LYS A 65 -11.08 21.13 2.95
C LYS A 65 -10.72 22.25 1.96
N TYR A 66 -9.52 22.82 2.07
CA TYR A 66 -9.03 23.85 1.15
C TYR A 66 -8.21 23.26 -0.01
N VAL A 67 -8.03 21.95 -0.01
CA VAL A 67 -7.32 21.19 -1.03
C VAL A 67 -8.30 20.32 -1.82
N TYR A 68 -9.23 19.67 -1.13
CA TYR A 68 -10.22 18.76 -1.68
C TYR A 68 -11.64 19.06 -1.21
N ARG A 69 -12.60 18.72 -2.05
CA ARG A 69 -14.03 18.64 -1.68
C ARG A 69 -14.57 17.25 -2.00
N GLU A 70 -15.47 16.76 -1.19
CA GLU A 70 -16.24 15.55 -1.49
C GLU A 70 -17.20 15.83 -2.66
N VAL A 71 -17.28 14.87 -3.58
CA VAL A 71 -18.28 14.83 -4.64
C VAL A 71 -19.08 13.54 -4.53
N ASP A 72 -20.40 13.64 -4.70
CA ASP A 72 -21.33 12.50 -4.62
C ASP A 72 -22.11 12.37 -5.95
N ASN A 73 -21.35 12.32 -7.04
CA ASN A 73 -21.93 12.04 -8.34
C ASN A 73 -22.36 10.58 -8.40
N ARG A 74 -23.51 10.31 -9.00
CA ARG A 74 -24.08 8.97 -9.10
C ARG A 74 -24.26 8.58 -10.55
N SER A 75 -24.01 7.30 -10.87
CA SER A 75 -24.30 6.74 -12.18
C SER A 75 -25.81 6.57 -12.35
N ALA A 76 -26.33 6.94 -13.52
CA ALA A 76 -27.72 6.69 -13.88
C ALA A 76 -27.94 5.25 -14.33
N THR A 77 -26.98 4.67 -15.04
CA THR A 77 -27.10 3.35 -15.68
C THR A 77 -26.34 2.25 -14.93
N GLY A 78 -25.23 2.59 -14.29
CA GLY A 78 -24.35 1.61 -13.64
C GLY A 78 -23.45 0.84 -14.61
N GLU A 79 -23.29 1.33 -15.84
CA GLU A 79 -22.55 0.64 -16.93
C GLU A 79 -21.07 1.00 -16.97
N GLU A 80 -20.63 2.03 -16.20
CA GLU A 80 -19.24 2.44 -16.19
C GLU A 80 -18.35 1.38 -15.53
N THR A 81 -17.06 1.43 -15.82
CA THR A 81 -16.05 0.50 -15.26
C THR A 81 -16.14 0.46 -13.74
N HIS A 82 -16.30 -0.71 -13.17
CA HIS A 82 -16.28 -0.89 -11.73
C HIS A 82 -14.82 -0.90 -11.21
N LEU A 83 -14.51 0.00 -10.29
CA LEU A 83 -13.18 0.16 -9.69
C LEU A 83 -13.18 -0.35 -8.26
N SER A 84 -12.23 -1.21 -7.96
CA SER A 84 -11.99 -1.74 -6.62
C SER A 84 -10.68 -1.23 -6.06
N MET A 85 -10.65 -0.97 -4.76
CA MET A 85 -9.47 -0.45 -4.09
C MET A 85 -8.63 -1.58 -3.51
N SER A 86 -7.39 -1.68 -3.97
CA SER A 86 -6.33 -2.53 -3.43
C SER A 86 -5.33 -1.69 -2.66
N GLN A 87 -4.83 -2.19 -1.53
CA GLN A 87 -3.75 -1.52 -0.79
C GLN A 87 -2.44 -1.48 -1.59
N LYS A 88 -2.16 -2.52 -2.37
CA LYS A 88 -0.94 -2.67 -3.17
C LYS A 88 -0.99 -1.88 -4.48
N PHE A 89 -2.11 -1.98 -5.21
CA PHE A 89 -2.24 -1.46 -6.58
C PHE A 89 -3.04 -0.17 -6.68
N GLY A 90 -3.60 0.33 -5.57
CA GLY A 90 -4.50 1.47 -5.58
C GLY A 90 -5.87 1.13 -6.15
N LEU A 91 -6.48 2.05 -6.89
CA LEU A 91 -7.79 1.83 -7.50
C LEU A 91 -7.60 1.21 -8.89
N ILE A 92 -8.10 -0.01 -9.07
CA ILE A 92 -7.96 -0.80 -10.30
C ILE A 92 -9.30 -1.32 -10.76
N SER A 93 -9.43 -1.63 -12.05
CA SER A 93 -10.63 -2.26 -12.58
C SER A 93 -10.91 -3.59 -11.89
N SER A 94 -12.15 -3.82 -11.49
CA SER A 94 -12.55 -5.08 -10.84
C SER A 94 -12.32 -6.31 -11.72
N THR A 95 -12.25 -6.14 -13.04
CA THR A 95 -11.92 -7.23 -13.98
C THR A 95 -10.47 -7.71 -13.86
N GLN A 96 -9.60 -6.94 -13.24
CA GLN A 96 -8.19 -7.29 -13.00
C GLN A 96 -7.99 -8.03 -11.67
N ILE A 97 -9.05 -8.18 -10.88
CA ILE A 97 -9.01 -8.88 -9.60
C ILE A 97 -9.64 -10.25 -9.81
N GLU A 98 -8.85 -11.32 -9.73
CA GLU A 98 -9.29 -12.72 -9.90
C GLU A 98 -10.27 -13.20 -8.82
N ALA A 99 -10.46 -12.46 -7.73
CA ALA A 99 -11.36 -12.84 -6.66
C ALA A 99 -12.82 -12.67 -7.10
N SER A 100 -13.56 -13.77 -7.11
CA SER A 100 -15.02 -13.83 -7.23
C SER A 100 -15.68 -12.93 -6.18
N ARG A 101 -15.96 -11.67 -6.54
CA ARG A 101 -16.79 -10.78 -5.72
C ARG A 101 -18.23 -10.94 -6.14
N LEU A 102 -19.13 -10.91 -5.17
CA LEU A 102 -20.57 -10.81 -5.40
C LEU A 102 -20.83 -9.65 -6.32
N VAL A 103 -21.19 -9.96 -7.56
CA VAL A 103 -21.62 -8.99 -8.56
C VAL A 103 -23.03 -8.57 -8.18
N SER A 104 -23.25 -7.28 -7.96
CA SER A 104 -24.61 -6.76 -7.74
C SER A 104 -25.43 -6.90 -9.03
N GLU A 105 -26.72 -7.16 -8.91
CA GLU A 105 -27.63 -7.25 -10.05
C GLU A 105 -27.74 -5.91 -10.81
N SER A 106 -27.47 -4.79 -10.15
CA SER A 106 -27.46 -3.46 -10.74
C SER A 106 -26.52 -2.53 -9.97
N TYR A 107 -25.79 -1.70 -10.69
CA TYR A 107 -24.95 -0.63 -10.17
C TYR A 107 -25.53 0.76 -10.40
N ALA A 108 -26.79 0.85 -10.83
CA ALA A 108 -27.50 2.14 -10.93
C ALA A 108 -27.49 2.84 -9.55
N GLY A 109 -27.17 4.13 -9.54
CA GLY A 109 -27.01 4.90 -8.31
C GLY A 109 -25.66 4.72 -7.58
N ALA A 110 -24.74 3.91 -8.11
CA ALA A 110 -23.38 3.79 -7.55
C ALA A 110 -22.62 5.12 -7.68
N LYS A 111 -21.68 5.35 -6.75
CA LYS A 111 -20.83 6.55 -6.79
C LYS A 111 -19.91 6.53 -8.00
N LEU A 112 -19.76 7.71 -8.63
CA LEU A 112 -18.84 7.95 -9.73
C LEU A 112 -17.63 8.75 -9.29
N CYS A 113 -16.46 8.32 -9.73
CA CYS A 113 -15.24 9.12 -9.70
C CYS A 113 -14.81 9.46 -11.13
N GLU A 114 -14.08 10.56 -11.26
CA GLU A 114 -13.42 10.97 -12.51
C GLU A 114 -11.93 10.72 -12.38
N LYS A 115 -11.24 10.62 -13.51
CA LYS A 115 -9.77 10.50 -13.52
C LYS A 115 -9.12 11.63 -12.70
N GLY A 116 -8.21 11.26 -11.80
CA GLY A 116 -7.50 12.19 -10.91
C GLY A 116 -8.24 12.51 -9.61
N ASP A 117 -9.52 12.09 -9.44
CA ASP A 117 -10.16 12.16 -8.13
C ASP A 117 -9.40 11.27 -7.12
N LEU A 118 -9.19 11.76 -5.91
CA LEU A 118 -8.63 10.97 -4.82
C LEU A 118 -9.76 10.24 -4.11
N VAL A 119 -9.70 8.91 -4.14
CA VAL A 119 -10.72 8.05 -3.52
C VAL A 119 -10.21 7.53 -2.18
N LEU A 120 -11.01 7.70 -1.14
CA LEU A 120 -10.75 7.27 0.23
C LEU A 120 -11.66 6.11 0.61
N ASN A 121 -11.11 5.00 1.05
CA ASN A 121 -11.86 3.97 1.75
C ASN A 121 -12.05 4.41 3.22
N ARG A 122 -13.27 4.87 3.55
CA ARG A 122 -13.58 5.39 4.90
C ARG A 122 -13.41 4.36 6.01
N LEU A 123 -13.64 3.09 5.73
CA LEU A 123 -13.55 2.01 6.71
C LEU A 123 -12.10 1.58 6.97
N LYS A 124 -11.23 1.75 5.97
CA LYS A 124 -9.79 1.44 6.07
C LYS A 124 -8.92 2.72 6.10
N ALA A 125 -9.49 3.88 6.42
CA ALA A 125 -8.77 5.16 6.48
C ALA A 125 -7.61 5.16 7.48
N HIS A 126 -7.75 4.47 8.60
CA HIS A 126 -6.72 4.29 9.62
C HIS A 126 -5.48 3.53 9.10
N LEU A 127 -5.62 2.79 8.00
CA LEU A 127 -4.54 2.14 7.28
C LEU A 127 -3.96 2.99 6.14
N GLY A 128 -4.49 4.21 5.94
CA GLY A 128 -4.06 5.11 4.87
C GLY A 128 -4.49 4.63 3.47
N VAL A 129 -5.66 4.01 3.36
CA VAL A 129 -6.16 3.47 2.08
C VAL A 129 -6.79 4.58 1.25
N PHE A 130 -5.93 5.25 0.49
CA PHE A 130 -6.24 6.25 -0.51
C PHE A 130 -5.70 5.80 -1.86
N ALA A 131 -6.41 6.16 -2.94
CA ALA A 131 -5.92 5.94 -4.29
C ALA A 131 -6.47 6.98 -5.26
N LEU A 132 -5.67 7.33 -6.26
CA LEU A 132 -6.13 8.13 -7.38
C LEU A 132 -6.97 7.28 -8.34
N ALA A 133 -8.06 7.84 -8.82
CA ALA A 133 -8.86 7.23 -9.86
C ALA A 133 -8.09 7.27 -11.20
N PRO A 134 -7.78 6.12 -11.82
CA PRO A 134 -7.05 6.06 -13.07
C PRO A 134 -7.89 6.51 -14.26
N GLU A 135 -9.20 6.34 -14.15
CA GLU A 135 -10.22 6.66 -15.14
C GLU A 135 -11.55 7.01 -14.47
N ARG A 136 -12.54 7.41 -15.26
CA ARG A 136 -13.93 7.51 -14.80
C ARG A 136 -14.48 6.11 -14.52
N GLY A 137 -15.10 5.92 -13.34
CA GLY A 137 -15.65 4.62 -12.97
C GLY A 137 -16.49 4.63 -11.72
N LEU A 138 -17.10 3.48 -11.45
CA LEU A 138 -17.94 3.23 -10.29
C LEU A 138 -17.08 2.81 -9.11
N VAL A 139 -17.38 3.36 -7.94
CA VAL A 139 -16.73 2.99 -6.69
C VAL A 139 -17.76 2.62 -5.62
N SER A 140 -17.32 1.90 -4.60
CA SER A 140 -18.16 1.50 -3.47
C SER A 140 -18.86 2.70 -2.83
N PRO A 141 -20.13 2.56 -2.38
CA PRO A 141 -20.83 3.59 -1.61
C PRO A 141 -20.10 4.01 -0.32
N ASP A 142 -19.31 3.12 0.25
CA ASP A 142 -18.50 3.40 1.46
C ASP A 142 -17.23 4.21 1.16
N TYR A 143 -16.91 4.46 -0.10
CA TYR A 143 -15.78 5.32 -0.43
C TYR A 143 -16.20 6.78 -0.51
N THR A 144 -15.27 7.66 -0.18
CA THR A 144 -15.41 9.11 -0.39
C THR A 144 -14.59 9.49 -1.62
N VAL A 145 -15.25 10.14 -2.58
CA VAL A 145 -14.59 10.70 -3.77
C VAL A 145 -14.24 12.16 -3.47
N LEU A 146 -12.98 12.48 -3.56
CA LEU A 146 -12.39 13.78 -3.21
C LEU A 146 -11.83 14.43 -4.45
N ARG A 147 -12.42 15.54 -4.88
CA ARG A 147 -11.99 16.31 -6.05
C ARG A 147 -11.16 17.51 -5.65
N PRO A 148 -10.03 17.80 -6.31
CA PRO A 148 -9.25 19.00 -6.06
C PRO A 148 -10.08 20.29 -6.20
N VAL A 149 -9.90 21.24 -5.30
CA VAL A 149 -10.54 22.58 -5.37
C VAL A 149 -9.59 23.65 -5.88
N ARG A 150 -8.37 23.25 -6.22
CA ARG A 150 -7.30 24.12 -6.76
C ARG A 150 -6.38 23.30 -7.67
N GLU A 151 -5.55 23.97 -8.42
CA GLU A 151 -4.47 23.31 -9.15
C GLU A 151 -3.48 22.70 -8.16
N LEU A 152 -3.15 21.43 -8.38
CA LEU A 152 -2.22 20.65 -7.56
C LEU A 152 -1.70 19.45 -8.38
N ASP A 153 -0.70 18.75 -7.84
CA ASP A 153 -0.31 17.41 -8.29
C ASP A 153 -1.01 16.39 -7.39
N GLU A 154 -1.92 15.63 -7.95
CA GLU A 154 -2.75 14.67 -7.21
C GLU A 154 -1.90 13.56 -6.57
N ARG A 155 -0.83 13.13 -7.26
CA ARG A 155 0.10 12.10 -6.77
C ARG A 155 0.84 12.55 -5.51
N PHE A 156 1.18 13.85 -5.42
CA PHE A 156 1.80 14.40 -4.22
C PHE A 156 0.88 14.24 -3.02
N PHE A 157 -0.38 14.58 -3.15
CA PHE A 157 -1.34 14.46 -2.04
C PHE A 157 -1.71 13.02 -1.73
N GLU A 158 -1.79 12.13 -2.73
CA GLU A 158 -1.91 10.70 -2.47
C GLU A 158 -0.74 10.23 -1.60
N ALA A 159 0.50 10.59 -1.94
CA ALA A 159 1.69 10.24 -1.16
C ALA A 159 1.66 10.82 0.27
N VAL A 160 1.17 12.06 0.44
CA VAL A 160 0.98 12.68 1.76
C VAL A 160 0.02 11.87 2.62
N TYR A 161 -1.20 11.57 2.13
CA TYR A 161 -2.22 10.87 2.92
C TYR A 161 -1.87 9.40 3.18
N ARG A 162 -1.11 8.77 2.29
CA ARG A 162 -0.63 7.39 2.45
C ARG A 162 0.61 7.29 3.32
N SER A 163 1.26 8.40 3.65
CA SER A 163 2.48 8.38 4.46
C SER A 163 2.23 7.81 5.86
N PRO A 164 3.19 7.07 6.46
CA PRO A 164 3.05 6.50 7.80
C PRO A 164 2.69 7.55 8.86
N ALA A 165 3.29 8.73 8.78
CA ALA A 165 3.03 9.80 9.72
C ALA A 165 1.59 10.34 9.62
N CYS A 166 1.06 10.52 8.39
CA CYS A 166 -0.34 10.91 8.19
C CYS A 166 -1.32 9.82 8.66
N ARG A 167 -0.95 8.53 8.57
CA ARG A 167 -1.78 7.44 9.11
C ARG A 167 -2.00 7.56 10.61
N VAL A 168 -1.03 8.04 11.37
CA VAL A 168 -1.21 8.30 12.82
C VAL A 168 -2.33 9.33 13.03
N GLU A 169 -2.32 10.42 12.27
CA GLU A 169 -3.36 11.46 12.32
C GLU A 169 -4.72 10.91 11.88
N LEU A 170 -4.76 10.13 10.81
CA LEU A 170 -5.99 9.47 10.33
C LEU A 170 -6.57 8.53 11.37
N ARG A 171 -5.73 7.73 12.04
CA ARG A 171 -6.15 6.81 13.11
C ARG A 171 -6.79 7.55 14.28
N GLN A 172 -6.20 8.67 14.70
CA GLN A 172 -6.74 9.49 15.80
C GLN A 172 -8.11 10.11 15.48
N ARG A 173 -8.41 10.34 14.20
CA ARG A 173 -9.67 10.95 13.74
C ARG A 173 -10.71 9.93 13.34
N THR A 174 -10.33 8.67 13.20
CA THR A 174 -11.25 7.60 12.87
C THR A 174 -12.08 7.23 14.09
N LYS A 175 -13.39 7.15 13.94
CA LYS A 175 -14.34 6.85 15.02
C LYS A 175 -14.78 5.39 14.92
N GLY A 176 -14.78 4.68 16.05
CA GLY A 176 -15.37 3.34 16.15
C GLY A 176 -16.89 3.43 16.10
N ILE A 177 -17.53 2.65 15.22
CA ILE A 177 -19.00 2.54 15.12
C ILE A 177 -19.46 1.32 15.91
N ALA A 178 -18.70 0.23 15.83
CA ALA A 178 -18.85 -1.00 16.58
C ALA A 178 -17.47 -1.66 16.72
N GLN A 179 -17.34 -2.72 17.51
CA GLN A 179 -16.10 -3.44 17.66
C GLN A 179 -15.62 -3.96 16.31
N GLY A 180 -14.42 -3.54 15.87
CA GLY A 180 -13.84 -3.87 14.57
C GLY A 180 -14.28 -2.96 13.40
N PHE A 181 -15.23 -2.04 13.59
CA PHE A 181 -15.68 -1.13 12.56
C PHE A 181 -15.25 0.31 12.86
N TRP A 182 -14.32 0.82 12.10
CA TRP A 182 -13.79 2.16 12.18
C TRP A 182 -14.20 2.95 10.95
N ARG A 183 -14.55 4.23 11.13
CA ARG A 183 -14.92 5.09 10.01
C ARG A 183 -14.32 6.48 10.18
N LEU A 184 -13.73 6.99 9.11
CA LEU A 184 -13.37 8.39 8.98
C LEU A 184 -14.51 9.13 8.29
N TYR A 185 -15.04 10.15 8.96
CA TYR A 185 -16.05 11.03 8.39
C TYR A 185 -15.40 12.16 7.60
N THR A 186 -16.10 12.68 6.59
CA THR A 186 -15.57 13.72 5.71
C THR A 186 -15.19 14.99 6.47
N ASP A 187 -15.97 15.38 7.49
CA ASP A 187 -15.63 16.54 8.32
C ASP A 187 -14.35 16.35 9.11
N ASP A 188 -14.10 15.14 9.63
CA ASP A 188 -12.86 14.81 10.31
C ASP A 188 -11.67 14.81 9.33
N PHE A 189 -11.86 14.28 8.11
CA PHE A 189 -10.87 14.39 7.03
C PHE A 189 -10.58 15.86 6.67
N TYR A 190 -11.61 16.70 6.53
CA TYR A 190 -11.46 18.11 6.19
C TYR A 190 -10.62 18.90 7.19
N ASN A 191 -10.55 18.45 8.44
CA ASN A 191 -9.78 19.07 9.50
C ASN A 191 -8.31 18.62 9.54
N ILE A 192 -7.92 17.62 8.76
CA ILE A 192 -6.50 17.22 8.64
C ILE A 192 -5.74 18.35 7.96
N ARG A 193 -4.63 18.75 8.57
CA ARG A 193 -3.73 19.76 8.02
C ARG A 193 -2.62 19.08 7.25
N VAL A 194 -2.38 19.55 6.02
CA VAL A 194 -1.41 18.99 5.09
C VAL A 194 -0.46 20.06 4.56
N PRO A 195 0.79 19.68 4.19
CA PRO A 195 1.72 20.60 3.56
C PRO A 195 1.29 20.87 2.12
N VAL A 196 1.44 22.10 1.70
CA VAL A 196 1.07 22.55 0.34
C VAL A 196 2.23 23.33 -0.27
N PRO A 197 3.17 22.63 -0.92
CA PRO A 197 4.21 23.26 -1.75
C PRO A 197 3.62 24.02 -2.94
N PRO A 198 4.39 24.90 -3.60
CA PRO A 198 4.06 25.39 -4.94
C PRO A 198 3.87 24.23 -5.93
N VAL A 199 2.91 24.34 -6.86
CA VAL A 199 2.54 23.24 -7.79
C VAL A 199 3.74 22.70 -8.57
N ASN A 200 4.61 23.58 -9.06
CA ASN A 200 5.83 23.17 -9.78
C ASN A 200 6.80 22.38 -8.89
N GLU A 201 6.82 22.64 -7.59
CA GLU A 201 7.62 21.90 -6.64
C GLU A 201 7.00 20.53 -6.35
N GLN A 202 5.66 20.45 -6.20
CA GLN A 202 4.95 19.17 -6.08
C GLN A 202 5.31 18.24 -7.25
N LYS A 203 5.23 18.72 -8.49
CA LYS A 203 5.58 17.96 -9.70
C LYS A 203 7.04 17.50 -9.69
N ARG A 204 7.98 18.37 -9.32
CA ARG A 204 9.41 18.00 -9.21
C ARG A 204 9.66 16.95 -8.14
N ILE A 205 8.99 17.08 -6.98
CA ILE A 205 9.07 16.09 -5.91
C ILE A 205 8.61 14.71 -6.42
N MET A 206 7.50 14.64 -7.14
CA MET A 206 7.00 13.37 -7.65
C MET A 206 7.90 12.75 -8.71
N ILE A 207 8.46 13.54 -9.61
CA ILE A 207 9.44 13.07 -10.61
C ILE A 207 10.68 12.49 -9.91
N GLN A 208 11.24 13.22 -8.95
CA GLN A 208 12.42 12.74 -8.23
C GLN A 208 12.11 11.50 -7.39
N LEU A 209 10.94 11.46 -6.76
CA LEU A 209 10.49 10.31 -5.99
C LEU A 209 10.39 9.05 -6.85
N ASP A 210 9.90 9.16 -8.10
CA ASP A 210 9.88 8.05 -9.05
C ASP A 210 11.30 7.52 -9.34
N ILE A 211 12.27 8.43 -9.48
CA ILE A 211 13.68 8.06 -9.70
C ILE A 211 14.24 7.36 -8.45
N ASP A 212 14.07 7.96 -7.27
CA ASP A 212 14.61 7.45 -6.01
C ASP A 212 14.04 6.07 -5.65
N LEU A 213 12.76 5.83 -5.98
CA LEU A 213 12.08 4.57 -5.70
C LEU A 213 12.29 3.49 -6.77
N SER A 214 12.80 3.85 -7.95
CA SER A 214 12.93 2.89 -9.07
C SER A 214 13.80 1.68 -8.71
N GLY A 215 14.94 1.91 -8.04
CA GLY A 215 15.84 0.86 -7.58
C GLY A 215 15.20 -0.05 -6.54
N VAL A 216 14.52 0.54 -5.55
CA VAL A 216 13.83 -0.18 -4.49
C VAL A 216 12.70 -1.05 -5.06
N ASN A 217 11.87 -0.48 -5.94
CA ASN A 217 10.78 -1.20 -6.59
C ASN A 217 11.30 -2.36 -7.46
N THR A 218 12.40 -2.15 -8.19
CA THR A 218 13.04 -3.20 -9.00
C THR A 218 13.59 -4.33 -8.12
N ALA A 219 14.25 -4.00 -7.01
CA ALA A 219 14.78 -4.99 -6.08
C ALA A 219 13.64 -5.80 -5.44
N THR A 220 12.58 -5.13 -4.98
CA THR A 220 11.39 -5.79 -4.40
C THR A 220 10.76 -6.75 -5.41
N GLY A 221 10.51 -6.31 -6.65
CA GLY A 221 9.91 -7.17 -7.68
C GLY A 221 10.78 -8.37 -8.07
N ARG A 222 12.12 -8.24 -7.99
CA ARG A 222 13.02 -9.40 -8.19
C ARG A 222 12.90 -10.40 -7.05
N LEU A 223 12.88 -9.93 -5.80
CA LEU A 223 12.74 -10.80 -4.63
C LEU A 223 11.39 -11.51 -4.59
N GLU A 224 10.29 -10.82 -4.92
CA GLU A 224 8.96 -11.42 -5.04
C GLU A 224 8.98 -12.56 -6.09
N ARG A 225 9.55 -12.33 -7.27
CA ARG A 225 9.65 -13.35 -8.31
C ARG A 225 10.52 -14.53 -7.90
N GLU A 226 11.62 -14.28 -7.19
CA GLU A 226 12.47 -15.35 -6.66
C GLU A 226 11.75 -16.20 -5.61
N ILE A 227 10.91 -15.59 -4.77
CA ILE A 227 10.04 -16.32 -3.82
C ILE A 227 9.05 -17.22 -4.57
N GLU A 228 8.41 -16.72 -5.63
CA GLU A 228 7.48 -17.51 -6.45
C GLU A 228 8.20 -18.73 -7.06
N LEU A 229 9.38 -18.54 -7.64
CA LEU A 229 10.19 -19.62 -8.21
C LEU A 229 10.62 -20.64 -7.14
N LEU A 230 10.98 -20.22 -5.94
CA LEU A 230 11.32 -21.12 -4.85
C LEU A 230 10.09 -21.94 -4.38
N ARG A 231 8.91 -21.35 -4.33
CA ARG A 231 7.66 -22.04 -4.02
C ARG A 231 7.31 -23.08 -5.09
N GLU A 232 7.42 -22.70 -6.37
CA GLU A 232 7.20 -23.61 -7.50
C GLU A 232 8.20 -24.77 -7.48
N TYR A 233 9.48 -24.48 -7.26
CA TYR A 233 10.52 -25.50 -7.14
C TYR A 233 10.22 -26.46 -5.99
N ARG A 234 9.79 -25.97 -4.81
CA ARG A 234 9.37 -26.81 -3.68
C ARG A 234 8.24 -27.75 -4.07
N THR A 235 7.21 -27.24 -4.72
CA THR A 235 6.05 -28.04 -5.13
C THR A 235 6.46 -29.14 -6.10
N ARG A 236 7.29 -28.83 -7.10
CA ARG A 236 7.81 -29.81 -8.07
C ARG A 236 8.68 -30.85 -7.38
N LEU A 237 9.61 -30.42 -6.53
CA LEU A 237 10.51 -31.34 -5.80
C LEU A 237 9.71 -32.35 -4.99
N VAL A 238 8.70 -31.89 -4.25
CA VAL A 238 7.81 -32.79 -3.47
C VAL A 238 7.09 -33.77 -4.39
N ALA A 239 6.52 -33.28 -5.49
CA ALA A 239 5.80 -34.13 -6.45
C ALA A 239 6.72 -35.18 -7.09
N ASP A 240 7.92 -34.81 -7.52
CA ASP A 240 8.87 -35.71 -8.20
C ASP A 240 9.39 -36.80 -7.25
N VAL A 241 9.62 -36.47 -5.98
CA VAL A 241 10.03 -37.46 -4.96
C VAL A 241 8.89 -38.39 -4.61
N VAL A 242 7.68 -37.87 -4.36
CA VAL A 242 6.51 -38.69 -3.97
C VAL A 242 6.07 -39.62 -5.10
N THR A 243 6.18 -39.18 -6.35
CA THR A 243 5.85 -40.00 -7.53
C THR A 243 6.97 -40.96 -7.96
N GLY A 244 8.13 -40.93 -7.28
CA GLY A 244 9.28 -41.77 -7.60
C GLY A 244 10.06 -41.37 -8.86
N LYS A 245 9.77 -40.19 -9.42
CA LYS A 245 10.54 -39.64 -10.56
C LYS A 245 11.95 -39.22 -10.16
N LEU A 246 12.12 -38.80 -8.89
CA LEU A 246 13.40 -38.43 -8.32
C LEU A 246 13.74 -39.35 -7.14
N ASP A 247 14.82 -40.15 -7.26
CA ASP A 247 15.33 -40.93 -6.13
C ASP A 247 16.30 -40.06 -5.31
N VAL A 248 15.92 -39.80 -4.08
CA VAL A 248 16.68 -38.97 -3.13
C VAL A 248 17.45 -39.77 -2.08
N ARG A 249 17.42 -41.13 -2.12
CA ARG A 249 18.03 -41.98 -1.08
C ARG A 249 19.54 -41.80 -0.99
N GLU A 250 20.23 -41.76 -2.13
CA GLU A 250 21.66 -41.52 -2.16
C GLU A 250 22.04 -40.12 -1.72
N ALA A 251 21.26 -39.11 -2.13
CA ALA A 251 21.42 -37.71 -1.67
C ALA A 251 21.18 -37.58 -0.17
N ALA A 252 20.17 -38.27 0.35
CA ALA A 252 19.84 -38.26 1.79
C ALA A 252 20.98 -38.84 2.65
N ALA A 253 21.65 -39.90 2.19
CA ALA A 253 22.78 -40.49 2.88
C ALA A 253 24.05 -39.59 2.97
N ARG A 254 24.10 -38.55 2.15
CA ARG A 254 25.21 -37.55 2.12
C ARG A 254 24.88 -36.25 2.91
N LEU A 255 23.70 -36.16 3.52
CA LEU A 255 23.33 -35.00 4.32
C LEU A 255 24.15 -34.96 5.61
N PRO A 256 24.56 -33.75 6.09
CA PRO A 256 25.24 -33.60 7.37
C PRO A 256 24.36 -34.12 8.52
N GLU A 257 24.98 -34.80 9.50
CA GLU A 257 24.28 -35.28 10.72
C GLU A 257 23.69 -34.14 11.58
N ASP A 258 24.26 -32.93 11.50
CA ASP A 258 23.80 -31.71 12.20
C ASP A 258 22.62 -30.99 11.50
N ALA A 259 21.96 -31.64 10.56
CA ALA A 259 20.73 -31.13 9.95
C ALA A 259 19.51 -31.15 10.89
N ALA A 260 19.72 -31.17 12.20
CA ALA A 260 18.68 -31.02 13.22
C ALA A 260 18.00 -29.65 13.03
N PHE A 261 16.69 -29.70 12.90
CA PHE A 261 15.82 -28.55 12.72
C PHE A 261 16.01 -27.55 13.87
N ASP A 262 16.67 -26.45 13.59
CA ASP A 262 16.58 -25.28 14.44
C ASP A 262 15.21 -24.63 14.22
N ASN A 263 14.26 -25.03 15.05
CA ASN A 263 12.89 -24.48 15.10
C ASN A 263 12.85 -23.14 15.87
N GLY A 264 13.98 -22.54 16.12
CA GLY A 264 14.07 -21.26 16.81
C GLY A 264 13.75 -20.12 15.87
N ASP A 265 12.50 -19.69 15.86
CA ASP A 265 12.07 -18.30 15.63
C ASP A 265 10.58 -18.26 15.28
N SER A 266 9.71 -18.54 16.24
CA SER A 266 8.29 -18.75 15.95
C SER A 266 7.39 -17.54 16.17
N GLU A 267 7.78 -16.49 16.91
CA GLU A 267 6.85 -15.38 17.20
C GLU A 267 6.94 -14.22 16.23
N ALA A 268 8.14 -13.86 15.75
CA ALA A 268 8.29 -12.78 14.77
C ALA A 268 7.82 -13.18 13.36
N ASP A 269 7.81 -14.48 13.04
CA ASP A 269 7.37 -15.01 11.74
C ASP A 269 5.85 -15.08 11.61
N LEU A 270 5.12 -15.29 12.70
CA LEU A 270 3.64 -15.27 12.73
C LEU A 270 3.10 -13.84 12.48
N ASP A 271 3.77 -12.82 12.99
CA ASP A 271 3.37 -11.41 12.76
C ASP A 271 3.59 -10.98 11.30
N LEU A 272 4.58 -11.54 10.61
CA LEU A 272 4.82 -11.30 9.19
C LEU A 272 3.79 -12.02 8.30
N GLU A 273 3.40 -13.24 8.63
CA GLU A 273 2.35 -13.98 7.91
C GLU A 273 0.97 -13.33 8.08
N LEU A 274 0.64 -12.91 9.30
CA LEU A 274 -0.60 -12.18 9.58
C LEU A 274 -0.65 -10.80 8.91
N ALA A 275 0.48 -10.14 8.74
CA ALA A 275 0.56 -8.87 8.03
C ALA A 275 0.39 -9.06 6.50
N ASP A 276 0.91 -10.14 5.92
CA ASP A 276 0.73 -10.48 4.50
C ASP A 276 -0.73 -10.89 4.20
N GLU A 277 -1.36 -11.73 5.05
CA GLU A 277 -2.79 -12.08 4.90
C GLU A 277 -3.72 -10.88 5.07
N ALA A 278 -3.41 -9.96 5.98
CA ALA A 278 -4.16 -8.72 6.14
C ALA A 278 -3.98 -7.73 4.97
N ALA A 279 -2.90 -7.87 4.19
CA ALA A 279 -2.64 -7.06 3.00
C ALA A 279 -3.34 -7.61 1.74
N GLU A 280 -3.65 -8.91 1.71
CA GLU A 280 -4.37 -9.57 0.60
C GLU A 280 -5.91 -9.55 0.78
N ALA A 281 -6.43 -9.27 1.95
CA ALA A 281 -7.87 -9.16 2.28
C ALA A 281 -8.36 -7.70 2.14
#